data_47a33f55eae5953e47e0297a1267a6ca
#
_entry.id   47a33f55eae5953e47e0297a1267a6ca
#
_cell.length_a   1.000
_cell.length_b   1.000
_cell.length_c   1.000
_cell.angle_alpha   90.00
_cell.angle_beta   90.00
_cell.angle_gamma   90.00
#
_symmetry.space_group_name_H-M   'P 1'
#
loop_
_entity.id
_entity.type
_entity.pdbx_description
1 polymer ?
#
loop_
_entity_poly.entity_id
_entity_poly.type
_entity_poly.pdbx_seq_one_letter_code
_entity_poly.pdbx_strand_id
1 'polypeptide(L)'
;MAVVAVNEKDVKLVKSGHGETKWLVPSKGGASPEVMIRHWGPETNIPVHSHPYHEMFYVLEGEIEIGDATYTAGSCIYIEKNTPYGPTRAPKRGKVLRYAEAGPSK
;
A
#
# COMPACT_ATOMS: atom_id res chain seq x y z
N MET A 1 -13.69 -7.77 -22.16
CA MET A 1 -12.50 -8.13 -21.36
C MET A 1 -11.33 -7.25 -21.77
N ALA A 2 -10.61 -6.73 -20.83
CA ALA A 2 -9.54 -5.78 -21.11
C ALA A 2 -8.22 -6.20 -20.47
N VAL A 3 -7.13 -5.82 -21.12
CA VAL A 3 -5.80 -5.90 -20.52
C VAL A 3 -5.39 -4.46 -20.24
N VAL A 4 -5.04 -4.17 -18.98
CA VAL A 4 -4.59 -2.87 -18.57
C VAL A 4 -3.13 -3.01 -18.16
N ALA A 5 -2.26 -2.23 -18.79
CA ALA A 5 -0.84 -2.32 -18.51
C ALA A 5 -0.26 -0.91 -18.38
N VAL A 6 0.51 -0.70 -17.35
CA VAL A 6 1.21 0.56 -17.12
C VAL A 6 2.64 0.26 -16.69
N ASN A 7 3.52 1.21 -16.93
CA ASN A 7 4.88 1.15 -16.41
C ASN A 7 5.01 2.21 -15.33
N GLU A 8 5.57 1.81 -14.21
CA GLU A 8 5.70 2.72 -13.05
C GLU A 8 6.35 4.05 -13.44
N LYS A 9 7.35 4.02 -14.31
CA LYS A 9 8.08 5.25 -14.66
C LYS A 9 7.20 6.28 -15.35
N ASP A 10 6.07 5.85 -15.93
CA ASP A 10 5.16 6.73 -16.64
C ASP A 10 4.00 7.21 -15.76
N VAL A 11 3.97 6.79 -14.50
CA VAL A 11 2.91 7.15 -13.58
C VAL A 11 3.39 8.26 -12.67
N LYS A 12 2.57 9.30 -12.54
CA LYS A 12 2.92 10.44 -11.72
C LYS A 12 2.85 10.10 -10.24
N LEU A 13 3.85 10.53 -9.49
CA LEU A 13 3.86 10.43 -8.04
C LEU A 13 3.04 11.57 -7.47
N VAL A 14 2.03 11.26 -6.69
CA VAL A 14 1.14 12.29 -6.12
C VAL A 14 1.12 12.18 -4.61
N LYS A 15 0.94 13.32 -3.96
CA LYS A 15 0.84 13.36 -2.53
C LYS A 15 -0.48 12.72 -2.10
N SER A 16 -0.43 11.87 -1.08
CA SER A 16 -1.63 11.19 -0.59
C SER A 16 -1.46 10.85 0.87
N GLY A 17 -2.32 11.41 1.71
CA GLY A 17 -2.37 11.06 3.11
C GLY A 17 -1.00 11.05 3.80
N HIS A 18 -0.46 9.89 4.02
CA HIS A 18 0.74 9.69 4.83
C HIS A 18 2.03 9.61 4.03
N GLY A 19 2.03 10.02 2.78
CA GLY A 19 3.20 9.97 1.94
C GLY A 19 2.85 10.29 0.52
N GLU A 20 3.47 9.57 -0.41
CA GLU A 20 3.23 9.77 -1.83
C GLU A 20 2.87 8.44 -2.48
N THR A 21 2.06 8.51 -3.52
CA THR A 21 1.52 7.30 -4.15
C THR A 21 1.57 7.42 -5.66
N LYS A 22 1.94 6.32 -6.30
CA LYS A 22 1.72 6.11 -7.73
C LYS A 22 0.57 5.14 -7.90
N TRP A 23 -0.50 5.60 -8.51
CA TRP A 23 -1.68 4.77 -8.73
C TRP A 23 -1.48 3.99 -10.02
N LEU A 24 -1.15 2.71 -9.93
CA LEU A 24 -0.92 1.89 -11.12
C LEU A 24 -2.24 1.42 -11.71
N VAL A 25 -3.10 0.87 -10.86
CA VAL A 25 -4.44 0.45 -11.26
C VAL A 25 -5.40 0.97 -10.19
N PRO A 26 -6.02 2.13 -10.41
CA PRO A 26 -6.96 2.65 -9.43
C PRO A 26 -8.26 1.87 -9.44
N SER A 27 -8.84 1.69 -8.27
CA SER A 27 -10.13 1.04 -8.15
C SER A 27 -11.23 1.94 -8.72
N LYS A 28 -12.18 1.33 -9.40
CA LYS A 28 -13.31 2.05 -9.97
C LYS A 28 -14.48 1.96 -9.01
N GLY A 29 -14.57 2.96 -8.12
CA GLY A 29 -15.67 3.02 -7.17
C GLY A 29 -15.68 1.88 -6.16
N GLY A 30 -14.54 1.28 -5.87
CA GLY A 30 -14.46 0.17 -4.93
C GLY A 30 -14.87 -1.17 -5.51
N ALA A 31 -15.20 -1.21 -6.80
CA ALA A 31 -15.73 -2.43 -7.43
C ALA A 31 -14.65 -3.32 -8.03
N SER A 32 -13.42 -2.85 -8.08
CA SER A 32 -12.32 -3.61 -8.68
C SER A 32 -11.10 -3.52 -7.79
N PRO A 33 -10.15 -4.44 -7.93
CA PRO A 33 -8.89 -4.35 -7.20
C PRO A 33 -8.16 -3.07 -7.52
N GLU A 34 -7.27 -2.66 -6.63
CA GLU A 34 -6.39 -1.54 -6.90
C GLU A 34 -4.95 -1.96 -6.65
N VAL A 35 -4.05 -1.34 -7.41
CA VAL A 35 -2.61 -1.58 -7.28
C VAL A 35 -1.95 -0.22 -7.23
N MET A 36 -1.10 -0.02 -6.23
CA MET A 36 -0.40 1.24 -6.08
C MET A 36 0.99 1.02 -5.51
N ILE A 37 1.86 1.99 -5.71
CA ILE A 37 3.16 2.00 -5.05
C ILE A 37 3.12 3.18 -4.08
N ARG A 38 3.40 2.88 -2.80
CA ARG A 38 3.42 3.89 -1.74
C ARG A 38 4.87 4.21 -1.39
N HIS A 39 5.15 5.50 -1.29
CA HIS A 39 6.44 5.99 -0.82
C HIS A 39 6.21 6.57 0.57
N TRP A 40 6.63 5.85 1.59
CA TRP A 40 6.46 6.25 2.98
C TRP A 40 7.77 6.76 3.55
N GLY A 41 7.70 7.86 4.29
CA GLY A 41 8.84 8.46 4.95
C GLY A 41 8.65 8.50 6.46
N PRO A 42 9.58 9.17 7.15
CA PRO A 42 9.56 9.20 8.63
C PRO A 42 8.30 9.82 9.22
N GLU A 43 7.60 10.63 8.46
CA GLU A 43 6.36 11.26 8.93
C GLU A 43 5.17 10.31 8.90
N THR A 44 5.32 9.13 8.29
CA THR A 44 4.22 8.17 8.16
C THR A 44 3.85 7.58 9.50
N ASN A 45 2.58 7.67 9.85
CA ASN A 45 2.05 7.04 11.06
C ASN A 45 0.58 6.76 10.82
N ILE A 46 0.30 5.55 10.36
CA ILE A 46 -1.07 5.14 10.04
C ILE A 46 -1.59 4.32 11.21
N PRO A 47 -2.64 4.80 11.90
CA PRO A 47 -3.15 4.11 13.08
C PRO A 47 -3.64 2.70 12.79
N VAL A 48 -3.80 1.92 13.82
CA VAL A 48 -4.39 0.58 13.72
C VAL A 48 -5.76 0.71 13.06
N HIS A 49 -5.99 -0.13 12.05
CA HIS A 49 -7.27 -0.16 11.33
C HIS A 49 -7.42 -1.51 10.64
N SER A 50 -8.58 -1.75 10.07
CA SER A 50 -8.84 -2.96 9.29
C SER A 50 -9.64 -2.60 8.05
N HIS A 51 -9.64 -3.51 7.09
CA HIS A 51 -10.41 -3.36 5.86
C HIS A 51 -11.30 -4.57 5.66
N PRO A 52 -12.45 -4.40 5.02
CA PRO A 52 -13.35 -5.53 4.73
C PRO A 52 -12.96 -6.28 3.47
N TYR A 53 -11.68 -6.29 3.12
CA TYR A 53 -11.15 -6.99 1.95
C TYR A 53 -9.71 -7.39 2.23
N HIS A 54 -9.23 -8.38 1.45
CA HIS A 54 -7.84 -8.84 1.57
C HIS A 54 -6.91 -7.84 0.89
N GLU A 55 -5.71 -7.69 1.43
CA GLU A 55 -4.69 -6.84 0.84
C GLU A 55 -3.31 -7.44 1.04
N MET A 56 -2.37 -6.97 0.24
CA MET A 56 -0.99 -7.44 0.29
C MET A 56 -0.06 -6.26 0.09
N PHE A 57 1.00 -6.22 0.89
CA PHE A 57 2.12 -5.31 0.68
C PHE A 57 3.34 -6.12 0.30
N TYR A 58 4.10 -5.60 -0.64
CA TYR A 58 5.42 -6.12 -0.97
C TYR A 58 6.41 -4.98 -0.84
N VAL A 59 7.41 -5.14 0.04
CA VAL A 59 8.40 -4.10 0.28
C VAL A 59 9.42 -4.11 -0.85
N LEU A 60 9.43 -3.05 -1.65
CA LEU A 60 10.32 -2.94 -2.81
C LEU A 60 11.68 -2.41 -2.42
N GLU A 61 11.71 -1.42 -1.53
CA GLU A 61 12.95 -0.78 -1.09
C GLU A 61 12.79 -0.33 0.36
N GLY A 62 13.89 -0.29 1.09
CA GLY A 62 13.89 0.19 2.46
C GLY A 62 13.22 -0.78 3.40
N GLU A 63 12.48 -0.22 4.35
CA GLU A 63 11.80 -1.04 5.34
C GLU A 63 10.59 -0.31 5.90
N ILE A 64 9.65 -1.09 6.43
CA ILE A 64 8.46 -0.54 7.08
C ILE A 64 8.25 -1.26 8.40
N GLU A 65 7.52 -0.62 9.30
CA GLU A 65 7.12 -1.22 10.57
C GLU A 65 5.60 -1.33 10.60
N ILE A 66 5.12 -2.48 11.04
CA ILE A 66 3.69 -2.69 11.30
C ILE A 66 3.61 -3.27 12.70
N GLY A 67 3.05 -2.50 13.64
CA GLY A 67 3.06 -2.89 15.04
C GLY A 67 4.49 -3.00 15.54
N ASP A 68 4.84 -4.16 16.09
CA ASP A 68 6.17 -4.40 16.64
C ASP A 68 7.12 -5.04 15.65
N ALA A 69 6.67 -5.31 14.44
CA ALA A 69 7.49 -6.02 13.45
C ALA A 69 8.06 -5.05 12.42
N THR A 70 9.29 -5.34 11.99
CA THR A 70 9.96 -4.58 10.93
C THR A 70 10.11 -5.49 9.71
N TYR A 71 9.75 -4.97 8.56
CA TYR A 71 9.80 -5.72 7.30
C TYR A 71 10.72 -5.02 6.33
N THR A 72 11.71 -5.74 5.83
CA THR A 72 12.70 -5.19 4.90
C THR A 72 12.37 -5.53 3.47
N ALA A 73 13.13 -4.95 2.53
CA ALA A 73 12.91 -5.19 1.10
C ALA A 73 12.85 -6.68 0.80
N GLY A 74 11.87 -7.07 -0.01
CA GLY A 74 11.63 -8.47 -0.33
C GLY A 74 10.57 -9.14 0.52
N SER A 75 10.09 -8.44 1.56
CA SER A 75 9.03 -9.00 2.41
C SER A 75 7.68 -8.87 1.74
N CYS A 76 6.89 -9.93 1.82
CA CYS A 76 5.50 -9.92 1.40
C CYS A 76 4.62 -10.06 2.62
N ILE A 77 3.72 -9.13 2.82
CA ILE A 77 2.84 -9.08 3.98
C ILE A 77 1.41 -9.22 3.50
N TYR A 78 0.76 -10.31 3.84
CA TYR A 78 -0.62 -10.56 3.46
C TYR A 78 -1.51 -10.31 4.67
N ILE A 79 -2.54 -9.52 4.49
CA ILE A 79 -3.46 -9.16 5.57
C ILE A 79 -4.86 -9.57 5.15
N GLU A 80 -5.42 -10.53 5.88
CA GLU A 80 -6.77 -11.00 5.61
C GLU A 80 -7.79 -9.92 5.96
N LYS A 81 -8.91 -9.95 5.26
CA LYS A 81 -9.98 -9.00 5.53
C LYS A 81 -10.36 -9.02 7.01
N ASN A 82 -10.76 -7.87 7.50
CA ASN A 82 -11.23 -7.68 8.88
C ASN A 82 -10.17 -7.95 9.95
N THR A 83 -8.89 -7.93 9.56
CA THR A 83 -7.80 -8.09 10.52
C THR A 83 -7.26 -6.72 10.90
N PRO A 84 -7.36 -6.29 12.15
CA PRO A 84 -6.73 -5.05 12.59
C PRO A 84 -5.21 -5.16 12.50
N TYR A 85 -4.56 -4.12 12.00
CA TYR A 85 -3.12 -4.10 11.94
C TYR A 85 -2.62 -2.67 12.03
N GLY A 86 -1.38 -2.50 12.46
CA GLY A 86 -0.73 -1.21 12.64
C GLY A 86 -0.25 -1.02 14.06
N PRO A 87 0.18 0.18 14.41
CA PRO A 87 0.35 1.31 13.51
C PRO A 87 1.41 1.03 12.46
N THR A 88 1.26 1.65 11.30
CA THR A 88 2.22 1.48 10.21
C THR A 88 3.11 2.71 10.13
N ARG A 89 4.42 2.50 10.15
CA ARG A 89 5.42 3.57 10.16
C ARG A 89 6.56 3.21 9.24
N ALA A 90 7.31 4.22 8.83
CA ALA A 90 8.49 4.01 7.99
C ALA A 90 9.60 4.98 8.40
N PRO A 91 10.16 4.82 9.62
CA PRO A 91 11.16 5.77 10.11
C PRO A 91 12.42 5.81 9.23
N LYS A 92 12.72 4.73 8.54
CA LYS A 92 13.89 4.66 7.64
C LYS A 92 13.48 4.66 6.17
N ARG A 93 12.26 5.11 5.89
CA ARG A 93 11.68 5.16 4.56
C ARG A 93 11.47 3.78 3.95
N GLY A 94 10.36 3.63 3.28
CA GLY A 94 10.01 2.39 2.59
C GLY A 94 9.21 2.67 1.33
N LYS A 95 9.45 1.84 0.33
CA LYS A 95 8.69 1.87 -0.91
C LYS A 95 8.00 0.52 -1.02
N VAL A 96 6.67 0.53 -1.08
CA VAL A 96 5.89 -0.70 -1.06
C VAL A 96 4.91 -0.75 -2.23
N LEU A 97 4.74 -1.95 -2.78
CA LEU A 97 3.66 -2.23 -3.72
C LEU A 97 2.48 -2.73 -2.89
N ARG A 98 1.33 -2.11 -3.08
CA ARG A 98 0.11 -2.54 -2.42
C ARG A 98 -0.89 -3.04 -3.44
N TYR A 99 -1.42 -4.22 -3.18
CA TYR A 99 -2.56 -4.78 -3.90
C TYR A 99 -3.70 -4.96 -2.92
N ALA A 100 -4.88 -4.51 -3.28
CA ALA A 100 -6.08 -4.73 -2.48
C ALA A 100 -7.21 -5.21 -3.38
N GLU A 101 -8.02 -6.14 -2.86
CA GLU A 101 -9.13 -6.70 -3.65
C GLU A 101 -10.12 -5.63 -4.06
N ALA A 102 -10.29 -4.61 -3.23
CA ALA A 102 -11.16 -3.50 -3.53
C ALA A 102 -10.46 -2.22 -3.11
N GLY A 103 -10.89 -1.12 -3.69
CA GLY A 103 -10.35 0.17 -3.33
C GLY A 103 -10.86 0.64 -1.98
N PRO A 104 -10.28 1.71 -1.45
CA PRO A 104 -10.73 2.28 -0.20
C PRO A 104 -12.20 2.67 -0.29
N SER A 105 -12.89 2.49 0.80
CA SER A 105 -14.26 2.99 0.90
C SER A 105 -14.27 4.50 0.79
N LYS A 106 -15.31 5.02 0.20
CA LYS A 106 -15.45 6.46 0.06
C LYS A 106 -16.22 7.04 1.21
#